data_15f785083d0136884b6752c848583074
#
_entry.id   15f785083d0136884b6752c848583074
#
_cell.length_a   1.000
_cell.length_b   1.000
_cell.length_c   1.000
_cell.angle_alpha   90.00
_cell.angle_beta   90.00
_cell.angle_gamma   90.00
#
_symmetry.space_group_name_H-M   'P 1'
#
loop_
_entity.id
_entity.type
_entity.pdbx_description
1 polymer ?
#
loop_
_entity_poly.entity_id
_entity_poly.type
_entity_poly.pdbx_seq_one_letter_code
_entity_poly.pdbx_strand_id
1 'polypeptide(L)'
;DRNRAEIEQEVTTVCMSEVTGDNLAYIIYTSGSTGNPKGVMIEHRNTVTMIHWAHRTYSRKELAGVLASTSLSFDLSVFEVFVPLTMGGKVIVTENALHL
;
A
#
# COMPACT_ATOMS: atom_id res chain seq x y z
N ASP A 1 -13.04 -13.59 11.46
CA ASP A 1 -11.59 -13.75 11.52
C ASP A 1 -11.14 -14.21 12.89
N ARG A 2 -10.15 -15.12 12.92
CA ARG A 2 -9.64 -15.68 14.18
C ARG A 2 -9.05 -14.62 15.12
N ASN A 3 -8.48 -13.57 14.56
CA ASN A 3 -7.74 -12.57 15.33
C ASN A 3 -8.53 -11.29 15.57
N ARG A 4 -9.81 -11.27 15.19
CA ARG A 4 -10.61 -10.05 15.26
C ARG A 4 -10.69 -9.48 16.68
N ALA A 5 -10.91 -10.34 17.68
CA ALA A 5 -11.02 -9.91 19.06
C ALA A 5 -9.70 -9.30 19.58
N GLU A 6 -8.57 -9.88 19.17
CA GLU A 6 -7.25 -9.35 19.54
C GLU A 6 -7.00 -7.99 18.89
N ILE A 7 -7.37 -7.86 17.61
CA ILE A 7 -7.20 -6.61 16.86
C ILE A 7 -8.05 -5.49 17.49
N GLU A 8 -9.29 -5.81 17.87
CA GLU A 8 -10.20 -4.82 18.46
C GLU A 8 -9.72 -4.32 19.81
N GLN A 9 -8.86 -5.06 20.51
CA GLN A 9 -8.28 -4.66 21.78
C GLN A 9 -7.11 -3.70 21.66
N GLU A 10 -6.57 -3.55 20.45
CA GLU A 10 -5.44 -2.66 20.22
C GLU A 10 -5.85 -1.20 20.28
N VAL A 11 -4.88 -0.33 20.62
CA VAL A 11 -5.15 1.10 20.71
C VAL A 11 -5.52 1.66 19.33
N THR A 12 -6.49 2.57 19.34
CA THR A 12 -7.00 3.19 18.10
C THR A 12 -6.44 4.59 17.86
N THR A 13 -5.60 5.08 18.77
CA THR A 13 -4.95 6.38 18.64
C THR A 13 -3.76 6.30 17.68
N VAL A 14 -3.37 7.46 17.13
CA VAL A 14 -2.21 7.52 16.24
C VAL A 14 -0.96 7.10 17.01
N CYS A 15 -0.21 6.16 16.43
CA CYS A 15 1.03 5.68 17.01
C CYS A 15 2.16 6.67 16.73
N MET A 16 2.94 6.96 17.77
CA MET A 16 4.19 7.71 17.59
C MET A 16 5.26 6.77 17.07
N SER A 17 6.02 7.22 16.09
CA SER A 17 7.06 6.41 15.47
C SER A 17 8.33 7.21 15.26
N GLU A 18 9.49 6.55 15.42
CA GLU A 18 10.79 7.13 15.13
C GLU A 18 11.24 6.85 13.69
N VAL A 19 10.38 6.25 12.89
CA VAL A 19 10.68 5.93 11.49
C VAL A 19 10.87 7.22 10.69
N THR A 20 11.92 7.23 9.89
CA THR A 20 12.24 8.35 9.00
C THR A 20 12.09 7.95 7.55
N GLY A 21 12.18 8.94 6.65
CA GLY A 21 12.11 8.70 5.21
C GLY A 21 13.18 7.75 4.67
N ASP A 22 14.29 7.60 5.38
CA ASP A 22 15.40 6.72 4.99
C ASP A 22 15.17 5.26 5.37
N ASN A 23 14.20 4.99 6.24
CA ASN A 23 13.91 3.63 6.66
C ASN A 23 13.15 2.90 5.57
N LEU A 24 13.30 1.57 5.53
CA LEU A 24 12.57 0.74 4.57
C LEU A 24 11.09 0.74 4.87
N ALA A 25 10.29 0.96 3.83
CA ALA A 25 8.84 0.82 3.91
C ALA A 25 8.43 -0.61 3.60
N TYR A 26 9.00 -1.18 2.53
CA TYR A 26 8.69 -2.54 2.13
C TYR A 26 9.76 -3.11 1.20
N ILE A 27 9.73 -4.43 1.04
CA ILE A 27 10.59 -5.17 0.11
C ILE A 27 9.69 -6.03 -0.76
N ILE A 28 9.87 -5.93 -2.07
CA ILE A 28 9.14 -6.77 -3.03
C ILE A 28 10.16 -7.53 -3.86
N TYR A 29 9.94 -8.84 -3.99
CA TYR A 29 10.81 -9.69 -4.79
C TYR A 29 10.36 -9.71 -6.25
N THR A 30 11.34 -9.64 -7.15
CA THR A 30 11.13 -9.77 -8.58
C THR A 30 11.92 -10.96 -9.10
N SER A 31 11.46 -11.55 -10.21
CA SER A 31 12.22 -12.59 -10.89
C SER A 31 13.37 -11.91 -11.64
N GLY A 32 14.60 -12.07 -11.14
CA GLY A 32 15.77 -11.46 -11.78
C GLY A 32 16.08 -12.08 -13.13
N SER A 33 16.84 -11.34 -13.96
CA SER A 33 17.28 -11.80 -15.29
C SER A 33 18.12 -13.07 -15.22
N THR A 34 18.70 -13.37 -14.05
CA THR A 34 19.50 -14.57 -13.82
C THR A 34 18.67 -15.77 -13.33
N GLY A 35 17.36 -15.62 -13.23
CA GLY A 35 16.47 -16.67 -12.72
C GLY A 35 16.34 -16.72 -11.22
N ASN A 36 17.18 -16.02 -10.46
CA ASN A 36 17.09 -15.93 -8.99
C ASN A 36 16.28 -14.70 -8.60
N PRO A 37 15.31 -14.85 -7.69
CA PRO A 37 14.54 -13.71 -7.21
C PRO A 37 15.44 -12.67 -6.53
N LYS A 38 15.14 -11.40 -6.74
CA LYS A 38 15.84 -10.30 -6.09
C LYS A 38 14.85 -9.46 -5.31
N GLY A 39 15.23 -9.08 -4.09
CA GLY A 39 14.42 -8.19 -3.26
C GLY A 39 14.71 -6.74 -3.62
N VAL A 40 13.67 -6.02 -4.01
CA VAL A 40 13.76 -4.57 -4.25
C VAL A 40 13.35 -3.87 -2.96
N MET A 41 14.26 -3.09 -2.40
CA MET A 41 14.04 -2.38 -1.14
C MET A 41 13.56 -0.96 -1.43
N ILE A 42 12.39 -0.63 -0.90
CA ILE A 42 11.76 0.68 -1.10
C ILE A 42 11.73 1.42 0.23
N GLU A 43 12.30 2.61 0.26
CA GLU A 43 12.29 3.46 1.45
C GLU A 43 10.98 4.24 1.57
N HIS A 44 10.64 4.67 2.77
CA HIS A 44 9.43 5.47 3.00
C HIS A 44 9.39 6.72 2.12
N ARG A 45 10.53 7.39 1.91
CA ARG A 45 10.57 8.60 1.05
C ARG A 45 10.10 8.32 -0.37
N ASN A 46 10.44 7.15 -0.91
CA ASN A 46 10.02 6.77 -2.27
C ASN A 46 8.50 6.61 -2.34
N THR A 47 7.93 5.94 -1.35
CA THR A 47 6.49 5.74 -1.26
C THR A 47 5.75 7.05 -1.08
N VAL A 48 6.23 7.92 -0.21
CA VAL A 48 5.64 9.24 0.01
C VAL A 48 5.68 10.09 -1.27
N THR A 49 6.78 10.03 -2.02
CA THR A 49 6.90 10.74 -3.30
C THR A 49 5.84 10.25 -4.29
N MET A 50 5.65 8.96 -4.38
CA MET A 50 4.62 8.37 -5.25
C MET A 50 3.21 8.80 -4.81
N ILE A 51 2.95 8.82 -3.52
CA ILE A 51 1.65 9.25 -2.98
C ILE A 51 1.39 10.72 -3.33
N HIS A 52 2.38 11.59 -3.16
CA HIS A 52 2.25 13.01 -3.54
C HIS A 52 1.99 13.17 -5.03
N TRP A 53 2.69 12.41 -5.86
CA TRP A 53 2.46 12.41 -7.30
C TRP A 53 1.01 12.03 -7.62
N ALA A 54 0.51 10.97 -6.97
CA ALA A 54 -0.85 10.51 -7.20
C ALA A 54 -1.89 11.56 -6.79
N HIS A 55 -1.67 12.23 -5.66
CA HIS A 55 -2.56 13.29 -5.19
C HIS A 55 -2.61 14.49 -6.14
N ARG A 56 -1.54 14.75 -6.87
CA ARG A 56 -1.50 15.82 -7.87
C ARG A 56 -2.05 15.40 -9.23
N THR A 57 -1.97 14.11 -9.53
CA THR A 57 -2.38 13.55 -10.81
C THR A 57 -3.87 13.22 -10.86
N TYR A 58 -4.39 12.68 -9.76
CA TYR A 58 -5.78 12.24 -9.65
C TYR A 58 -6.56 13.14 -8.72
N SER A 59 -7.84 13.35 -9.05
CA SER A 59 -8.73 14.14 -8.21
C SER A 59 -9.17 13.35 -6.98
N ARG A 60 -9.65 14.07 -5.97
CA ARG A 60 -10.23 13.43 -4.78
C ARG A 60 -11.40 12.50 -5.16
N LYS A 61 -12.19 12.90 -6.17
CA LYS A 61 -13.30 12.09 -6.66
C LYS A 61 -12.82 10.78 -7.29
N GLU A 62 -11.73 10.84 -8.06
CA GLU A 62 -11.16 9.66 -8.68
C GLU A 62 -10.58 8.68 -7.64
N LEU A 63 -10.06 9.20 -6.55
CA LEU A 63 -9.47 8.39 -5.48
C LEU A 63 -10.46 8.05 -4.36
N ALA A 64 -11.74 8.41 -4.52
CA ALA A 64 -12.76 8.13 -3.51
C ALA A 64 -12.98 6.64 -3.27
N GLY A 65 -12.77 5.81 -4.30
CA GLY A 65 -12.81 4.37 -4.17
C GLY A 65 -11.85 3.76 -5.18
N VAL A 66 -10.89 2.99 -4.70
CA VAL A 66 -9.89 2.34 -5.55
C VAL A 66 -9.96 0.82 -5.36
N LEU A 67 -10.00 0.12 -6.48
CA LEU A 67 -10.07 -1.33 -6.49
C LEU A 67 -8.70 -1.91 -6.13
N ALA A 68 -8.65 -2.68 -5.06
CA ALA A 68 -7.44 -3.40 -4.65
C ALA A 68 -7.52 -4.84 -5.16
N SER A 69 -7.08 -5.04 -6.39
CA SER A 69 -7.13 -6.33 -7.07
C SER A 69 -5.76 -6.94 -7.31
N THR A 70 -4.70 -6.18 -7.07
CA THR A 70 -3.33 -6.63 -7.31
C THR A 70 -2.82 -7.39 -6.09
N SER A 71 -2.10 -8.50 -6.34
CA SER A 71 -1.45 -9.26 -5.27
C SER A 71 -0.53 -8.35 -4.45
N LEU A 72 -0.49 -8.58 -3.14
CA LEU A 72 0.44 -7.86 -2.25
C LEU A 72 1.91 -8.12 -2.59
N SER A 73 2.18 -9.11 -3.44
CA SER A 73 3.53 -9.40 -3.94
C SER A 73 4.01 -8.40 -4.99
N PHE A 74 3.13 -7.53 -5.49
CA PHE A 74 3.46 -6.52 -6.49
C PHE A 74 3.32 -5.12 -5.93
N ASP A 75 4.18 -4.22 -6.36
CA ASP A 75 4.25 -2.84 -5.86
C ASP A 75 3.00 -2.01 -6.20
N LEU A 76 2.27 -2.36 -7.24
CA LEU A 76 1.01 -1.68 -7.55
C LEU A 76 0.02 -1.77 -6.39
N SER A 77 0.10 -2.84 -5.58
CA SER A 77 -0.77 -2.99 -4.41
C SER A 77 -0.57 -1.85 -3.40
N VAL A 78 0.64 -1.31 -3.32
CA VAL A 78 0.96 -0.19 -2.42
C VAL A 78 0.18 1.06 -2.85
N PHE A 79 0.10 1.33 -4.16
CA PHE A 79 -0.74 2.40 -4.70
C PHE A 79 -2.20 2.17 -4.37
N GLU A 80 -2.70 0.96 -4.67
CA GLU A 80 -4.13 0.63 -4.52
C GLU A 80 -4.62 0.77 -3.07
N VAL A 81 -3.75 0.50 -2.10
CA VAL A 81 -4.11 0.56 -0.68
C VAL A 81 -3.85 1.95 -0.11
N PHE A 82 -2.65 2.48 -0.25
CA PHE A 82 -2.24 3.67 0.49
C PHE A 82 -2.65 4.98 -0.16
N VAL A 83 -2.71 5.05 -1.48
CA VAL A 83 -3.10 6.30 -2.14
C VAL A 83 -4.54 6.70 -1.77
N PRO A 84 -5.56 5.82 -1.91
CA PRO A 84 -6.91 6.20 -1.51
C PRO A 84 -7.03 6.49 -0.02
N LEU A 85 -6.38 5.68 0.84
CA LEU A 85 -6.49 5.89 2.30
C LEU A 85 -5.89 7.22 2.74
N THR A 86 -4.79 7.66 2.14
CA THR A 86 -4.19 8.95 2.48
C THR A 86 -5.00 10.14 1.98
N MET A 87 -5.95 9.90 1.09
CA MET A 87 -6.86 10.91 0.55
C MET A 87 -8.25 10.90 1.22
N GLY A 88 -8.45 9.98 2.17
CA GLY A 88 -9.75 9.79 2.80
C GLY A 88 -10.73 8.98 1.96
N GLY A 89 -10.23 8.27 0.95
CA GLY A 89 -11.04 7.41 0.11
C GLY A 89 -11.18 6.00 0.67
N LYS A 90 -11.69 5.11 -0.17
CA LYS A 90 -11.95 3.71 0.18
C LYS A 90 -11.08 2.75 -0.62
N VAL A 91 -10.66 1.67 0.02
CA VAL A 91 -10.04 0.54 -0.66
C VAL A 91 -11.11 -0.53 -0.85
N ILE A 92 -11.34 -0.93 -2.09
CA ILE A 92 -12.34 -1.95 -2.42
C ILE A 92 -11.58 -3.24 -2.70
N VAL A 93 -11.65 -4.17 -1.73
CA VAL A 93 -10.89 -5.42 -1.81
C VAL A 93 -11.64 -6.44 -2.66
N THR A 94 -10.93 -7.07 -3.58
CA THR A 94 -11.46 -8.12 -4.42
C THR A 94 -10.35 -9.15 -4.70
N GLU A 95 -10.75 -10.38 -5.01
CA GLU A 95 -9.77 -11.42 -5.33
C GLU A 95 -8.97 -11.07 -6.58
N ASN A 96 -9.65 -10.60 -7.62
CA ASN A 96 -9.00 -10.08 -8.83
C ASN A 96 -10.02 -9.29 -9.65
N ALA A 97 -9.51 -8.52 -10.62
CA ALA A 97 -10.33 -7.64 -11.44
C ALA A 97 -11.34 -8.39 -12.33
N LEU A 98 -11.10 -9.67 -12.58
CA LEU A 98 -11.98 -10.47 -13.44
C LEU A 98 -13.25 -10.92 -12.72
N HIS A 99 -13.31 -10.79 -11.40
CA HIS A 99 -14.45 -11.19 -10.58
C HIS A 99 -15.41 -10.03 -10.25
N LEU A 100 -15.33 -8.97 -11.01
CA LEU A 100 -16.22 -7.81 -10.82
C LEU A 100 -17.60 -8.03 -11.43
#